data_724212404d0105c3e895a2fbf3e9a07b
#
_entry.id   724212404d0105c3e895a2fbf3e9a07b
#
_cell.length_a   1.000
_cell.length_b   1.000
_cell.length_c   1.000
_cell.angle_alpha   90.00
_cell.angle_beta   90.00
_cell.angle_gamma   90.00
#
_symmetry.space_group_name_H-M   'P 1'
#
loop_
_entity.id
_entity.type
_entity.pdbx_description
1 polymer ?
#
loop_
_entity_poly.entity_id
_entity_poly.type
_entity_poly.pdbx_seq_one_letter_code
_entity_poly.pdbx_strand_id
1 'polypeptide(L)'
;STDVGRLIRLKHSSTWGYAKVTGYTSATVVTVTILSDFGGTGGTTDWRLGAWSDTTGWPTCVTVYQDRLFFANTTDNPNTVFSSKSGGFENFAPTATDGAVTDDSALVFTLATSQVNAIRWMQGSRQLQLGTSDGPFLMSSGSDNLALTPTNVTVNRETSDGVAAQIPITAGRATLFTDRNKLRIRELAYKYDIDGFVTPDLSLIGEHIVSGSTIKSIAYARSPNNLVWTLLEDGGLRCLTYEREQDVVAWHRHIPGGTLGNCTVTVTDYANIANNSKLVLTKSDGTTTTFYSATSSTTGKFHSTTSNNQTATNLKTLVDADSDFTATVASNVVTIKETSRAGASPLTITTGDSTRLAITSQAEAKVLSIAVIPTATETEDQLYMIVERTINGSTKHYVEFLEEIFDTNEGKSVSNAFFVDSGLTYTGASANSVSGLSHLEGETVQVLVDGAVHPNRTVSSGAVSLASSGTEIHVGLAYQGKLVTLDPEVQTETGASQGKVRRIERATVRVVDTYNLKIAAETLPLEELDFRDSGGLEAVPFREGAQSMDTVTLFTGDKRVLISHTPDRKFNLVVQHDQPQPCTVLAIMYALVVSDR
;
A
#
# COMPACT_ATOMS: atom_id res chain seq x y z
N SER A 1 -42.55 -3.06 -11.08
CA SER A 1 -41.80 -4.29 -11.24
C SER A 1 -40.46 -4.32 -10.51
N THR A 2 -40.09 -3.26 -9.77
CA THR A 2 -38.90 -3.17 -8.92
C THR A 2 -38.94 -4.06 -7.67
N ASP A 3 -40.09 -4.66 -7.37
CA ASP A 3 -40.27 -5.61 -6.28
C ASP A 3 -40.08 -7.08 -6.70
N VAL A 4 -39.77 -7.38 -7.97
CA VAL A 4 -39.40 -8.73 -8.40
C VAL A 4 -38.09 -9.13 -7.69
N GLY A 5 -38.08 -10.29 -7.08
CA GLY A 5 -36.98 -10.73 -6.19
C GLY A 5 -37.23 -10.46 -4.69
N ARG A 6 -38.13 -9.52 -4.36
CA ARG A 6 -38.46 -9.16 -2.99
C ARG A 6 -39.28 -10.24 -2.30
N LEU A 7 -39.11 -10.41 -1.01
CA LEU A 7 -39.95 -11.29 -0.19
C LEU A 7 -41.24 -10.58 0.19
N ILE A 8 -42.32 -11.35 0.30
CA ILE A 8 -43.60 -10.94 0.89
C ILE A 8 -43.99 -11.94 1.97
N ARG A 9 -44.43 -11.44 3.10
CA ARG A 9 -44.93 -12.23 4.23
C ARG A 9 -46.40 -11.92 4.47
N LEU A 10 -47.19 -12.96 4.63
CA LEU A 10 -48.67 -12.87 4.78
C LEU A 10 -49.08 -13.69 6.02
N LYS A 11 -50.06 -13.21 6.76
CA LYS A 11 -50.69 -13.96 7.86
C LYS A 11 -52.11 -14.32 7.51
N HIS A 12 -52.41 -15.62 7.60
CA HIS A 12 -53.78 -16.11 7.52
C HIS A 12 -54.12 -16.84 8.81
N SER A 13 -55.24 -16.49 9.44
CA SER A 13 -55.63 -16.98 10.76
C SER A 13 -54.53 -16.72 11.79
N SER A 14 -53.85 -17.75 12.23
CA SER A 14 -52.72 -17.64 13.18
C SER A 14 -51.37 -17.87 12.54
N THR A 15 -51.30 -18.19 11.23
CA THR A 15 -50.06 -18.67 10.57
C THR A 15 -49.48 -17.60 9.66
N TRP A 16 -48.21 -17.31 9.86
CA TRP A 16 -47.37 -16.51 8.95
C TRP A 16 -46.67 -17.42 7.94
N GLY A 17 -46.89 -17.14 6.67
CA GLY A 17 -46.08 -17.70 5.58
C GLY A 17 -45.34 -16.63 4.82
N TYR A 18 -44.41 -17.01 3.93
CA TYR A 18 -43.71 -16.10 3.08
C TYR A 18 -43.40 -16.67 1.70
N ALA A 19 -43.26 -15.77 0.74
CA ALA A 19 -43.00 -16.09 -0.66
C ALA A 19 -42.05 -15.08 -1.28
N LYS A 20 -41.38 -15.47 -2.35
CA LYS A 20 -40.57 -14.60 -3.19
C LYS A 20 -41.37 -14.14 -4.39
N VAL A 21 -41.41 -12.83 -4.64
CA VAL A 21 -42.01 -12.27 -5.85
C VAL A 21 -41.12 -12.64 -7.06
N THR A 22 -41.68 -13.40 -8.00
CA THR A 22 -40.94 -13.89 -9.17
C THR A 22 -41.42 -13.24 -10.48
N GLY A 23 -42.57 -12.59 -10.46
CA GLY A 23 -43.08 -11.92 -11.64
C GLY A 23 -44.03 -10.78 -11.32
N TYR A 24 -44.09 -9.79 -12.20
CA TYR A 24 -45.00 -8.67 -12.15
C TYR A 24 -45.99 -8.73 -13.31
N THR A 25 -47.26 -8.77 -13.00
CA THR A 25 -48.34 -8.79 -14.02
C THR A 25 -49.03 -7.44 -14.13
N SER A 26 -49.35 -6.81 -12.97
CA SER A 26 -49.98 -5.49 -12.93
C SER A 26 -49.71 -4.81 -11.56
N ALA A 27 -50.19 -3.58 -11.38
CA ALA A 27 -50.09 -2.86 -10.12
C ALA A 27 -50.75 -3.57 -8.92
N THR A 28 -51.60 -4.54 -9.18
CA THR A 28 -52.37 -5.29 -8.18
C THR A 28 -52.14 -6.81 -8.23
N VAL A 29 -51.31 -7.29 -9.15
CA VAL A 29 -51.08 -8.74 -9.35
C VAL A 29 -49.61 -9.04 -9.54
N VAL A 30 -49.06 -9.89 -8.67
CA VAL A 30 -47.70 -10.41 -8.75
C VAL A 30 -47.74 -11.94 -8.73
N THR A 31 -46.77 -12.57 -9.41
CA THR A 31 -46.50 -14.00 -9.32
C THR A 31 -45.47 -14.25 -8.23
N VAL A 32 -45.69 -15.26 -7.40
CA VAL A 32 -44.80 -15.57 -6.28
C VAL A 32 -44.42 -17.06 -6.26
N THR A 33 -43.24 -17.36 -5.76
CA THR A 33 -42.85 -18.72 -5.35
C THR A 33 -42.99 -18.82 -3.84
N ILE A 34 -43.84 -19.71 -3.35
CA ILE A 34 -44.07 -19.92 -1.92
C ILE A 34 -42.85 -20.65 -1.34
N LEU A 35 -42.26 -20.07 -0.27
CA LEU A 35 -41.13 -20.61 0.47
C LEU A 35 -41.55 -21.18 1.84
N SER A 36 -42.69 -20.66 2.37
CA SER A 36 -43.33 -21.17 3.58
C SER A 36 -44.84 -20.96 3.41
N ASP A 37 -45.61 -21.99 3.69
CA ASP A 37 -47.07 -21.99 3.48
C ASP A 37 -47.76 -20.85 4.22
N PHE A 38 -48.72 -20.23 3.54
CA PHE A 38 -49.46 -19.07 4.08
C PHE A 38 -50.55 -19.45 5.10
N GLY A 39 -50.85 -20.71 5.26
CA GLY A 39 -51.94 -21.17 6.14
C GLY A 39 -53.37 -20.91 5.63
N GLY A 40 -53.54 -20.28 4.47
CA GLY A 40 -54.82 -20.02 3.81
C GLY A 40 -54.68 -19.22 2.52
N THR A 41 -55.79 -19.13 1.77
CA THR A 41 -55.90 -18.46 0.46
C THR A 41 -56.81 -17.24 0.46
N GLY A 42 -57.42 -16.90 1.60
CA GLY A 42 -58.28 -15.73 1.73
C GLY A 42 -57.55 -14.39 1.73
N GLY A 43 -58.26 -13.31 1.57
CA GLY A 43 -57.66 -11.96 1.74
C GLY A 43 -57.22 -11.72 3.17
N THR A 44 -56.08 -11.03 3.35
CA THR A 44 -55.55 -10.64 4.64
C THR A 44 -55.07 -9.21 4.60
N THR A 45 -55.21 -8.50 5.72
CA THR A 45 -54.64 -7.15 5.97
C THR A 45 -53.28 -7.22 6.66
N ASP A 46 -52.92 -8.40 7.17
CA ASP A 46 -51.67 -8.66 7.86
C ASP A 46 -50.59 -9.13 6.87
N TRP A 47 -49.88 -8.20 6.33
CA TRP A 47 -48.81 -8.49 5.39
C TRP A 47 -47.61 -7.55 5.57
N ARG A 48 -46.45 -7.98 5.14
CA ARG A 48 -45.20 -7.20 5.15
C ARG A 48 -44.37 -7.53 3.90
N LEU A 49 -43.75 -6.51 3.35
CA LEU A 49 -42.69 -6.70 2.33
C LEU A 49 -41.34 -6.91 3.00
N GLY A 50 -40.48 -7.68 2.35
CA GLY A 50 -39.08 -7.80 2.75
C GLY A 50 -38.37 -6.45 2.74
N ALA A 51 -37.37 -6.30 3.59
CA ALA A 51 -36.67 -5.02 3.74
C ALA A 51 -35.80 -4.68 2.51
N TRP A 52 -35.42 -5.67 1.70
CA TRP A 52 -34.44 -5.52 0.63
C TRP A 52 -35.08 -5.66 -0.75
N SER A 53 -34.76 -4.74 -1.64
CA SER A 53 -35.20 -4.74 -3.04
C SER A 53 -34.43 -3.70 -3.85
N ASP A 54 -34.61 -3.68 -5.15
CA ASP A 54 -34.07 -2.62 -6.02
C ASP A 54 -34.63 -1.24 -5.70
N THR A 55 -35.76 -1.17 -4.98
CA THR A 55 -36.36 0.10 -4.52
C THR A 55 -35.79 0.55 -3.17
N THR A 56 -35.66 -0.37 -2.21
CA THR A 56 -35.23 -0.06 -0.83
C THR A 56 -33.73 -0.22 -0.61
N GLY A 57 -33.03 -0.71 -1.60
CA GLY A 57 -31.59 -1.01 -1.57
C GLY A 57 -31.28 -2.39 -1.01
N TRP A 58 -30.09 -2.84 -1.32
CA TRP A 58 -29.50 -4.08 -0.82
C TRP A 58 -28.46 -3.77 0.26
N PRO A 59 -28.25 -4.67 1.21
CA PRO A 59 -27.23 -4.47 2.26
C PRO A 59 -25.82 -4.36 1.68
N THR A 60 -25.02 -3.45 2.22
CA THR A 60 -23.63 -3.24 1.81
C THR A 60 -22.60 -3.81 2.78
N CYS A 61 -23.04 -4.21 3.98
CA CYS A 61 -22.19 -4.80 5.01
C CYS A 61 -22.65 -6.21 5.34
N VAL A 62 -21.72 -7.13 5.57
CA VAL A 62 -21.99 -8.52 5.95
C VAL A 62 -20.96 -9.01 6.95
N THR A 63 -21.40 -9.79 7.94
CA THR A 63 -20.52 -10.53 8.85
C THR A 63 -21.26 -11.73 9.47
N VAL A 64 -20.51 -12.67 10.03
CA VAL A 64 -21.06 -13.79 10.83
C VAL A 64 -20.71 -13.54 12.29
N TYR A 65 -21.68 -13.68 13.18
CA TYR A 65 -21.49 -13.52 14.61
C TYR A 65 -22.50 -14.37 15.39
N GLN A 66 -22.04 -15.13 16.38
CA GLN A 66 -22.88 -15.99 17.26
C GLN A 66 -23.91 -16.81 16.49
N ASP A 67 -23.43 -17.60 15.51
CA ASP A 67 -24.23 -18.51 14.69
C ASP A 67 -25.38 -17.82 13.90
N ARG A 68 -25.20 -16.54 13.54
CA ARG A 68 -26.11 -15.74 12.73
C ARG A 68 -25.35 -15.03 11.62
N LEU A 69 -25.99 -14.88 10.48
CA LEU A 69 -25.55 -14.02 9.38
C LEU A 69 -26.13 -12.63 9.57
N PHE A 70 -25.27 -11.63 9.63
CA PHE A 70 -25.64 -10.23 9.80
C PHE A 70 -25.46 -9.45 8.51
N PHE A 71 -26.45 -8.64 8.18
CA PHE A 71 -26.40 -7.63 7.13
C PHE A 71 -26.72 -6.26 7.69
N ALA A 72 -26.19 -5.19 7.07
CA ALA A 72 -26.52 -3.81 7.44
C ALA A 72 -26.39 -2.86 6.25
N ASN A 73 -26.92 -1.65 6.45
CA ASN A 73 -26.79 -0.51 5.54
C ASN A 73 -27.43 -0.76 4.17
N THR A 74 -28.72 -0.53 4.07
CA THR A 74 -29.42 -0.39 2.80
C THR A 74 -29.66 1.09 2.49
N THR A 75 -30.06 1.42 1.27
CA THR A 75 -30.36 2.80 0.87
C THR A 75 -31.43 3.43 1.76
N ASP A 76 -32.53 2.71 2.05
CA ASP A 76 -33.62 3.23 2.88
C ASP A 76 -33.35 3.12 4.40
N ASN A 77 -32.50 2.15 4.79
CA ASN A 77 -32.21 1.88 6.20
C ASN A 77 -30.69 1.82 6.45
N PRO A 78 -29.97 2.94 6.32
CA PRO A 78 -28.51 2.96 6.41
C PRO A 78 -27.95 2.66 7.80
N ASN A 79 -28.75 2.83 8.85
CA ASN A 79 -28.40 2.59 10.26
C ASN A 79 -29.09 1.36 10.87
N THR A 80 -29.59 0.43 10.03
CA THR A 80 -30.27 -0.78 10.49
C THR A 80 -29.42 -2.01 10.28
N VAL A 81 -29.39 -2.87 11.30
CA VAL A 81 -28.77 -4.19 11.31
C VAL A 81 -29.87 -5.23 11.17
N PHE A 82 -29.66 -6.21 10.31
CA PHE A 82 -30.53 -7.38 10.10
C PHE A 82 -29.73 -8.64 10.40
N SER A 83 -30.25 -9.55 11.21
CA SER A 83 -29.64 -10.89 11.35
C SER A 83 -30.55 -12.00 10.86
N SER A 84 -29.94 -13.10 10.47
CA SER A 84 -30.68 -14.36 10.27
C SER A 84 -31.17 -14.94 11.60
N LYS A 85 -32.01 -15.97 11.50
CA LYS A 85 -32.25 -16.90 12.62
C LYS A 85 -30.92 -17.55 13.03
N SER A 86 -30.80 -17.94 14.32
CA SER A 86 -29.67 -18.73 14.77
C SER A 86 -29.65 -20.09 14.05
N GLY A 87 -28.49 -20.48 13.52
CA GLY A 87 -28.31 -21.70 12.71
C GLY A 87 -29.02 -21.72 11.36
N GLY A 88 -29.79 -20.66 11.03
CA GLY A 88 -30.56 -20.61 9.78
C GLY A 88 -30.19 -19.40 8.92
N PHE A 89 -29.00 -19.41 8.33
CA PHE A 89 -28.38 -18.28 7.64
C PHE A 89 -29.18 -17.67 6.48
N GLU A 90 -30.11 -18.41 5.89
CA GLU A 90 -30.99 -17.91 4.82
C GLU A 90 -32.34 -17.39 5.32
N ASN A 91 -32.67 -17.60 6.61
CA ASN A 91 -33.96 -17.27 7.19
C ASN A 91 -33.90 -15.98 8.01
N PHE A 92 -34.49 -14.91 7.50
CA PHE A 92 -34.58 -13.60 8.17
C PHE A 92 -36.00 -13.31 8.68
N ALA A 93 -36.79 -14.34 8.99
CA ALA A 93 -38.12 -14.18 9.57
C ALA A 93 -38.03 -13.67 11.02
N PRO A 94 -38.63 -12.51 11.34
CA PRO A 94 -38.51 -11.90 12.69
C PRO A 94 -39.37 -12.58 13.76
N THR A 95 -40.22 -13.52 13.37
CA THR A 95 -41.08 -14.30 14.29
C THR A 95 -41.21 -15.72 13.80
N ALA A 96 -41.60 -16.64 14.66
CA ALA A 96 -42.07 -17.97 14.31
C ALA A 96 -43.37 -17.90 13.45
N THR A 97 -43.84 -19.04 12.94
CA THR A 97 -45.04 -19.11 12.09
C THR A 97 -46.32 -18.71 12.82
N ASP A 98 -46.38 -18.89 14.12
CA ASP A 98 -47.50 -18.43 14.99
C ASP A 98 -47.43 -16.93 15.33
N GLY A 99 -46.31 -16.27 14.99
CA GLY A 99 -46.07 -14.86 15.30
C GLY A 99 -45.31 -14.62 16.59
N ALA A 100 -44.90 -15.65 17.31
CA ALA A 100 -44.08 -15.50 18.51
C ALA A 100 -42.65 -15.08 18.15
N VAL A 101 -42.06 -14.18 18.95
CA VAL A 101 -40.64 -13.84 18.92
C VAL A 101 -39.94 -14.80 19.87
N THR A 102 -39.02 -15.57 19.35
CA THR A 102 -38.22 -16.53 20.11
C THR A 102 -36.75 -16.09 20.08
N ASP A 103 -35.92 -16.61 20.99
CA ASP A 103 -34.50 -16.23 21.08
C ASP A 103 -33.71 -16.58 19.82
N ASP A 104 -34.16 -17.56 19.05
CA ASP A 104 -33.60 -17.94 17.76
C ASP A 104 -34.11 -17.10 16.58
N SER A 105 -35.17 -16.30 16.75
CA SER A 105 -35.75 -15.49 15.70
C SER A 105 -34.76 -14.49 15.11
N ALA A 106 -34.97 -14.09 13.85
CA ALA A 106 -34.18 -13.06 13.20
C ALA A 106 -34.29 -11.72 13.92
N LEU A 107 -33.18 -10.98 13.97
CA LEU A 107 -33.10 -9.68 14.63
C LEU A 107 -33.13 -8.56 13.59
N VAL A 108 -33.92 -7.53 13.85
CA VAL A 108 -33.89 -6.26 13.12
C VAL A 108 -33.73 -5.15 14.15
N PHE A 109 -32.63 -4.41 14.08
CA PHE A 109 -32.32 -3.36 15.03
C PHE A 109 -31.85 -2.09 14.33
N THR A 110 -32.49 -0.97 14.59
CA THR A 110 -32.13 0.33 14.06
C THR A 110 -31.39 1.13 15.13
N LEU A 111 -30.18 1.61 14.81
CA LEU A 111 -29.40 2.43 15.73
C LEU A 111 -30.16 3.73 16.06
N ALA A 112 -30.42 3.95 17.34
CA ALA A 112 -31.03 5.18 17.84
C ALA A 112 -29.95 6.26 17.97
N THR A 113 -29.81 7.11 16.96
CA THR A 113 -28.83 8.19 16.93
C THR A 113 -29.52 9.51 16.60
N SER A 114 -28.95 10.63 17.06
CA SER A 114 -29.48 11.99 16.78
C SER A 114 -29.38 12.35 15.28
N GLN A 115 -28.57 11.67 14.52
CA GLN A 115 -28.40 11.82 13.08
C GLN A 115 -28.39 10.43 12.42
N VAL A 116 -28.74 10.35 11.14
CA VAL A 116 -28.65 9.09 10.40
C VAL A 116 -27.20 8.79 10.10
N ASN A 117 -26.64 7.84 10.84
CA ASN A 117 -25.25 7.40 10.73
C ASN A 117 -25.19 6.06 10.00
N ALA A 118 -24.81 6.08 8.74
CA ALA A 118 -24.69 4.86 7.94
C ALA A 118 -23.66 3.91 8.54
N ILE A 119 -24.04 2.64 8.69
CA ILE A 119 -23.11 1.56 9.07
C ILE A 119 -22.20 1.29 7.86
N ARG A 120 -20.90 1.37 8.05
CA ARG A 120 -19.90 1.23 6.99
C ARG A 120 -19.28 -0.15 6.95
N TRP A 121 -19.15 -0.78 8.12
CA TRP A 121 -18.68 -2.15 8.27
C TRP A 121 -19.19 -2.77 9.57
N MET A 122 -19.13 -4.08 9.63
CA MET A 122 -19.39 -4.88 10.82
C MET A 122 -18.28 -5.88 11.03
N GLN A 123 -17.87 -6.11 12.27
CA GLN A 123 -16.83 -7.06 12.65
C GLN A 123 -17.24 -7.84 13.89
N GLY A 124 -17.30 -9.17 13.76
CA GLY A 124 -17.50 -10.05 14.91
C GLY A 124 -16.23 -10.14 15.76
N SER A 125 -16.34 -9.90 17.06
CA SER A 125 -15.29 -10.02 18.06
C SER A 125 -15.92 -10.60 19.34
N ARG A 126 -15.46 -10.20 20.53
CA ARG A 126 -16.18 -10.49 21.79
C ARG A 126 -17.61 -9.90 21.77
N GLN A 127 -17.78 -8.79 21.13
CA GLN A 127 -19.05 -8.14 20.82
C GLN A 127 -19.12 -7.86 19.32
N LEU A 128 -20.30 -7.66 18.76
CA LEU A 128 -20.44 -7.25 17.38
C LEU A 128 -20.12 -5.74 17.27
N GLN A 129 -19.04 -5.43 16.60
CA GLN A 129 -18.59 -4.07 16.33
C GLN A 129 -19.26 -3.54 15.07
N LEU A 130 -19.78 -2.32 15.14
CA LEU A 130 -20.46 -1.62 14.05
C LEU A 130 -19.71 -0.31 13.79
N GLY A 131 -18.98 -0.23 12.70
CA GLY A 131 -18.35 1.03 12.30
C GLY A 131 -19.36 1.92 11.58
N THR A 132 -19.56 3.14 12.08
CA THR A 132 -20.47 4.11 11.45
C THR A 132 -19.77 5.39 11.02
N SER A 133 -20.40 6.20 10.20
CA SER A 133 -19.87 7.48 9.76
C SER A 133 -19.59 8.48 10.89
N ASP A 134 -20.09 8.24 12.10
CA ASP A 134 -19.94 9.11 13.27
C ASP A 134 -19.20 8.43 14.44
N GLY A 135 -18.78 7.19 14.28
CA GLY A 135 -18.01 6.45 15.26
C GLY A 135 -18.41 4.99 15.39
N PRO A 136 -17.58 4.17 16.08
CA PRO A 136 -17.88 2.79 16.36
C PRO A 136 -18.96 2.63 17.43
N PHE A 137 -19.87 1.67 17.20
CA PHE A 137 -20.82 1.15 18.18
C PHE A 137 -20.52 -0.30 18.48
N LEU A 138 -20.84 -0.72 19.69
CA LEU A 138 -20.81 -2.11 20.10
C LEU A 138 -22.22 -2.63 20.34
N MET A 139 -22.54 -3.75 19.70
CA MET A 139 -23.80 -4.45 19.89
C MET A 139 -23.53 -5.77 20.66
N SER A 140 -24.18 -5.92 21.78
CA SER A 140 -24.07 -7.07 22.67
C SER A 140 -25.40 -7.43 23.30
N SER A 141 -25.45 -8.54 24.02
CA SER A 141 -26.54 -8.83 24.94
C SER A 141 -26.40 -7.97 26.21
N GLY A 142 -27.48 -7.82 26.95
CA GLY A 142 -27.48 -7.11 28.23
C GLY A 142 -26.61 -7.75 29.33
N SER A 143 -25.95 -8.89 29.05
CA SER A 143 -25.01 -9.58 29.93
C SER A 143 -23.95 -10.31 29.11
N ASP A 144 -22.71 -10.27 29.55
CA ASP A 144 -21.53 -10.82 28.86
C ASP A 144 -21.59 -12.34 28.55
N ASN A 145 -22.45 -13.08 29.25
CA ASN A 145 -22.56 -14.55 29.13
C ASN A 145 -23.81 -15.01 28.37
N LEU A 146 -24.60 -14.08 27.84
CA LEU A 146 -25.79 -14.41 27.07
C LEU A 146 -25.60 -14.21 25.58
N ALA A 147 -26.22 -15.05 24.79
CA ALA A 147 -26.26 -14.86 23.33
C ALA A 147 -27.10 -13.62 22.98
N LEU A 148 -26.75 -13.00 21.87
CA LEU A 148 -27.51 -11.89 21.29
C LEU A 148 -28.85 -12.43 20.76
N THR A 149 -29.97 -11.92 21.30
CA THR A 149 -31.33 -12.31 20.89
C THR A 149 -32.17 -11.09 20.57
N PRO A 150 -33.32 -11.23 19.87
CA PRO A 150 -34.17 -10.07 19.56
C PRO A 150 -34.68 -9.29 20.80
N THR A 151 -34.66 -9.92 21.97
CA THR A 151 -35.21 -9.36 23.21
C THR A 151 -34.16 -8.80 24.16
N ASN A 152 -32.85 -9.03 23.92
CA ASN A 152 -31.78 -8.64 24.84
C ASN A 152 -30.65 -7.82 24.18
N VAL A 153 -30.95 -7.08 23.12
CA VAL A 153 -29.98 -6.24 22.41
C VAL A 153 -29.64 -4.99 23.20
N THR A 154 -28.35 -4.76 23.40
CA THR A 154 -27.81 -3.50 23.91
C THR A 154 -26.82 -2.94 22.89
N VAL A 155 -26.93 -1.67 22.57
CA VAL A 155 -26.03 -0.99 21.61
C VAL A 155 -25.54 0.30 22.21
N ASN A 156 -24.21 0.40 22.36
CA ASN A 156 -23.55 1.57 22.91
C ASN A 156 -22.59 2.18 21.88
N ARG A 157 -22.56 3.51 21.84
CA ARG A 157 -21.54 4.24 21.10
C ARG A 157 -20.29 4.37 21.96
N GLU A 158 -19.14 3.98 21.41
CA GLU A 158 -17.89 3.98 22.17
C GLU A 158 -17.10 5.27 21.99
N THR A 159 -16.94 5.71 20.75
CA THR A 159 -16.18 6.92 20.44
C THR A 159 -16.86 7.76 19.35
N SER A 160 -16.31 8.95 19.07
CA SER A 160 -16.83 9.87 18.04
C SER A 160 -15.99 9.85 16.75
N ASP A 161 -15.06 8.91 16.61
CA ASP A 161 -14.20 8.83 15.43
C ASP A 161 -14.90 8.06 14.31
N GLY A 162 -15.43 8.78 13.33
CA GLY A 162 -16.13 8.20 12.19
C GLY A 162 -15.22 7.30 11.34
N VAL A 163 -15.82 6.27 10.72
CA VAL A 163 -15.08 5.27 9.96
C VAL A 163 -15.36 5.34 8.46
N ALA A 164 -14.43 4.88 7.64
CA ALA A 164 -14.60 4.68 6.20
C ALA A 164 -15.28 3.33 5.90
N ALA A 165 -15.81 3.18 4.67
CA ALA A 165 -16.44 1.94 4.20
C ALA A 165 -15.40 0.92 3.71
N GLN A 166 -14.38 0.67 4.52
CA GLN A 166 -13.33 -0.32 4.27
C GLN A 166 -13.41 -1.41 5.34
N ILE A 167 -13.12 -2.64 4.95
CA ILE A 167 -13.16 -3.78 5.87
C ILE A 167 -12.06 -3.58 6.92
N PRO A 168 -12.40 -3.56 8.21
CA PRO A 168 -11.42 -3.49 9.29
C PRO A 168 -10.67 -4.81 9.41
N ILE A 169 -9.52 -4.79 10.08
CA ILE A 169 -8.75 -5.99 10.39
C ILE A 169 -8.66 -6.19 11.90
N THR A 170 -8.57 -7.44 12.33
CA THR A 170 -8.34 -7.77 13.73
C THR A 170 -6.86 -8.10 13.94
N ALA A 171 -6.18 -7.29 14.73
CA ALA A 171 -4.79 -7.48 15.13
C ALA A 171 -4.75 -7.80 16.64
N GLY A 172 -4.53 -9.07 16.97
CA GLY A 172 -4.63 -9.55 18.35
C GLY A 172 -6.02 -9.34 18.93
N ARG A 173 -6.16 -8.45 19.90
CA ARG A 173 -7.44 -8.09 20.54
C ARG A 173 -7.99 -6.74 20.09
N ALA A 174 -7.29 -6.03 19.23
CA ALA A 174 -7.68 -4.74 18.70
C ALA A 174 -8.27 -4.88 17.29
N THR A 175 -9.18 -3.98 16.95
CA THR A 175 -9.68 -3.84 15.58
C THR A 175 -9.09 -2.58 14.98
N LEU A 176 -8.36 -2.73 13.88
CA LEU A 176 -7.78 -1.62 13.15
C LEU A 176 -8.71 -1.23 12.00
N PHE A 177 -8.99 0.04 11.89
CA PHE A 177 -9.89 0.57 10.88
C PHE A 177 -9.39 1.90 10.31
N THR A 178 -9.86 2.22 9.13
CA THR A 178 -9.56 3.49 8.47
C THR A 178 -10.57 4.56 8.89
N ASP A 179 -10.10 5.76 9.21
CA ASP A 179 -10.95 6.89 9.55
C ASP A 179 -11.84 7.33 8.37
N ARG A 180 -12.85 8.13 8.65
CA ARG A 180 -13.83 8.59 7.64
C ARG A 180 -13.20 9.30 6.44
N ASN A 181 -12.07 9.96 6.63
CA ASN A 181 -11.36 10.71 5.60
C ASN A 181 -10.40 9.81 4.79
N LYS A 182 -10.24 8.54 5.20
CA LYS A 182 -9.31 7.58 4.60
C LYS A 182 -7.83 7.99 4.65
N LEU A 183 -7.46 8.84 5.60
CA LEU A 183 -6.09 9.32 5.73
C LEU A 183 -5.34 8.69 6.89
N ARG A 184 -6.03 8.03 7.81
CA ARG A 184 -5.48 7.53 9.07
C ARG A 184 -5.96 6.12 9.38
N ILE A 185 -5.13 5.36 10.04
CA ILE A 185 -5.49 4.07 10.65
C ILE A 185 -5.64 4.30 12.14
N ARG A 186 -6.78 3.88 12.66
CA ARG A 186 -7.10 3.94 14.09
C ARG A 186 -7.25 2.54 14.66
N GLU A 187 -7.00 2.43 15.94
CA GLU A 187 -7.19 1.21 16.72
C GLU A 187 -8.48 1.33 17.54
N LEU A 188 -9.37 0.34 17.48
CA LEU A 188 -10.47 0.19 18.45
C LEU A 188 -10.05 -0.88 19.45
N ALA A 189 -9.73 -0.48 20.67
CA ALA A 189 -9.28 -1.37 21.73
C ALA A 189 -9.89 -1.00 23.08
N TYR A 190 -10.21 -2.03 23.87
CA TYR A 190 -10.67 -1.85 25.23
C TYR A 190 -9.51 -1.42 26.13
N LYS A 191 -9.74 -0.41 26.96
CA LYS A 191 -8.80 0.08 27.95
C LYS A 191 -9.42 -0.03 29.35
N TYR A 192 -8.80 -0.86 30.18
CA TYR A 192 -9.29 -1.19 31.51
C TYR A 192 -9.38 0.05 32.43
N ASP A 193 -8.41 0.97 32.37
CA ASP A 193 -8.32 2.14 33.25
C ASP A 193 -9.54 3.06 33.17
N ILE A 194 -10.23 3.07 32.01
CA ILE A 194 -11.41 3.92 31.78
C ILE A 194 -12.69 3.10 31.62
N ASP A 195 -12.57 1.75 31.74
CA ASP A 195 -13.66 0.80 31.50
C ASP A 195 -14.41 1.08 30.19
N GLY A 196 -13.66 1.23 29.09
CA GLY A 196 -14.22 1.62 27.82
C GLY A 196 -13.27 1.41 26.64
N PHE A 197 -13.79 1.67 25.45
CA PHE A 197 -12.98 1.59 24.23
C PHE A 197 -12.37 2.94 23.88
N VAL A 198 -11.17 2.89 23.31
CA VAL A 198 -10.43 4.05 22.79
C VAL A 198 -10.11 3.85 21.32
N THR A 199 -9.92 4.96 20.60
CA THR A 199 -9.58 4.94 19.18
C THR A 199 -8.32 5.78 18.89
N PRO A 200 -7.12 5.41 19.44
CA PRO A 200 -5.89 6.13 19.15
C PRO A 200 -5.56 6.10 17.66
N ASP A 201 -4.94 7.18 17.19
CA ASP A 201 -4.44 7.33 15.84
C ASP A 201 -3.04 6.73 15.73
N LEU A 202 -2.90 5.64 14.97
CA LEU A 202 -1.62 4.97 14.74
C LEU A 202 -0.79 5.65 13.66
N SER A 203 -1.35 6.58 12.90
CA SER A 203 -0.68 7.28 11.81
C SER A 203 -0.03 8.60 12.25
N LEU A 204 -0.30 9.08 13.47
CA LEU A 204 0.05 10.42 13.91
C LEU A 204 1.55 10.72 13.81
N ILE A 205 2.40 9.81 14.26
CA ILE A 205 3.86 9.99 14.23
C ILE A 205 4.41 9.78 12.81
N GLY A 206 3.78 8.90 12.04
CA GLY A 206 4.15 8.56 10.66
C GLY A 206 3.32 9.28 9.58
N GLU A 207 2.69 10.41 9.88
CA GLU A 207 1.77 11.08 8.96
C GLU A 207 2.41 11.38 7.58
N HIS A 208 3.68 11.81 7.56
CA HIS A 208 4.44 12.07 6.34
C HIS A 208 4.68 10.81 5.47
N ILE A 209 4.59 9.61 6.04
CA ILE A 209 4.72 8.34 5.31
C ILE A 209 3.38 7.93 4.70
N VAL A 210 2.27 8.14 5.42
CA VAL A 210 0.93 7.73 5.02
C VAL A 210 0.25 8.78 4.14
N SER A 211 0.63 10.06 4.29
CA SER A 211 0.07 11.18 3.52
C SER A 211 0.36 11.08 2.01
N GLY A 212 -0.36 11.88 1.22
CA GLY A 212 -0.22 11.99 -0.23
C GLY A 212 -1.38 11.36 -1.00
N SER A 213 -2.00 10.29 -0.48
CA SER A 213 -3.17 9.66 -1.08
C SER A 213 -4.05 9.01 -0.01
N THR A 214 -5.29 8.69 -0.37
CA THR A 214 -6.21 8.04 0.56
C THR A 214 -5.98 6.53 0.62
N ILE A 215 -6.27 5.94 1.78
CA ILE A 215 -6.15 4.50 2.01
C ILE A 215 -7.25 3.77 1.23
N LYS A 216 -6.87 2.80 0.41
CA LYS A 216 -7.75 1.95 -0.40
C LYS A 216 -8.14 0.67 0.34
N SER A 217 -7.16 -0.02 0.90
CA SER A 217 -7.36 -1.26 1.66
C SER A 217 -6.24 -1.50 2.65
N ILE A 218 -6.52 -2.35 3.64
CA ILE A 218 -5.56 -2.81 4.64
C ILE A 218 -5.59 -4.34 4.71
N ALA A 219 -4.43 -4.95 5.00
CA ALA A 219 -4.29 -6.38 5.20
C ALA A 219 -3.31 -6.66 6.34
N TYR A 220 -3.45 -7.76 7.05
CA TYR A 220 -2.65 -8.05 8.25
C TYR A 220 -1.92 -9.37 8.14
N ALA A 221 -0.60 -9.33 8.29
CA ALA A 221 0.28 -10.47 8.46
C ALA A 221 0.65 -10.60 9.95
N ARG A 222 0.56 -11.82 10.49
CA ARG A 222 0.78 -12.12 11.91
C ARG A 222 2.16 -12.71 12.18
N SER A 223 2.66 -13.49 11.24
CA SER A 223 3.90 -14.26 11.38
C SER A 223 4.86 -13.96 10.24
N PRO A 224 6.17 -13.82 10.49
CA PRO A 224 6.84 -13.82 11.80
C PRO A 224 6.70 -12.49 12.56
N ASN A 225 6.27 -11.42 11.90
CA ASN A 225 6.11 -10.09 12.47
C ASN A 225 4.69 -9.57 12.25
N ASN A 226 4.16 -8.84 13.22
CA ASN A 226 2.85 -8.19 13.10
C ASN A 226 2.93 -6.99 12.15
N LEU A 227 2.55 -7.19 10.90
CA LEU A 227 2.63 -6.19 9.83
C LEU A 227 1.24 -5.84 9.29
N VAL A 228 0.91 -4.56 9.31
CA VAL A 228 -0.31 -4.04 8.70
C VAL A 228 0.04 -3.39 7.36
N TRP A 229 -0.24 -4.11 6.29
CA TRP A 229 -0.07 -3.65 4.93
C TRP A 229 -1.18 -2.70 4.55
N THR A 230 -0.83 -1.56 4.04
CA THR A 230 -1.73 -0.46 3.69
C THR A 230 -1.52 -0.08 2.24
N LEU A 231 -2.54 -0.26 1.42
CA LEU A 231 -2.55 0.14 0.03
C LEU A 231 -3.26 1.49 -0.10
N LEU A 232 -2.64 2.42 -0.81
CA LEU A 232 -3.19 3.73 -1.14
C LEU A 232 -3.90 3.72 -2.50
N GLU A 233 -4.79 4.69 -2.73
CA GLU A 233 -5.56 4.80 -4.00
C GLU A 233 -4.65 5.10 -5.22
N ASP A 234 -3.50 5.73 -5.02
CA ASP A 234 -2.50 5.99 -6.06
C ASP A 234 -1.64 4.76 -6.41
N GLY A 235 -1.80 3.65 -5.69
CA GLY A 235 -1.01 2.43 -5.84
C GLY A 235 0.22 2.36 -4.95
N GLY A 236 0.42 3.33 -4.07
CA GLY A 236 1.51 3.33 -3.10
C GLY A 236 1.29 2.29 -2.00
N LEU A 237 2.32 1.48 -1.70
CA LEU A 237 2.29 0.50 -0.63
C LEU A 237 3.00 1.02 0.62
N ARG A 238 2.35 0.89 1.76
CA ARG A 238 2.87 1.26 3.08
C ARG A 238 2.76 0.06 4.00
N CYS A 239 3.60 0.03 5.01
CA CYS A 239 3.50 -0.99 6.05
C CYS A 239 3.67 -0.37 7.42
N LEU A 240 2.87 -0.84 8.36
CA LEU A 240 2.95 -0.51 9.78
C LEU A 240 3.42 -1.76 10.53
N THR A 241 4.56 -1.70 11.18
CA THR A 241 4.94 -2.69 12.20
C THR A 241 4.17 -2.35 13.47
N TYR A 242 3.33 -3.30 13.90
CA TYR A 242 2.38 -3.09 14.99
C TYR A 242 2.56 -4.13 16.09
N GLU A 243 3.43 -3.82 17.07
CA GLU A 243 3.65 -4.64 18.26
C GLU A 243 3.09 -3.89 19.48
N ARG A 244 1.80 -4.06 19.69
CA ARG A 244 1.05 -3.31 20.70
C ARG A 244 1.59 -3.49 22.12
N GLU A 245 1.99 -4.72 22.45
CA GLU A 245 2.44 -5.07 23.80
C GLU A 245 3.84 -4.51 24.12
N GLN A 246 4.59 -4.12 23.07
CA GLN A 246 5.90 -3.48 23.16
C GLN A 246 5.85 -1.99 22.84
N ASP A 247 4.65 -1.42 22.62
CA ASP A 247 4.45 -0.03 22.20
C ASP A 247 5.18 0.33 20.90
N VAL A 248 5.35 -0.65 19.98
CA VAL A 248 5.97 -0.40 18.69
C VAL A 248 4.89 -0.08 17.65
N VAL A 249 4.95 1.14 17.13
CA VAL A 249 4.14 1.65 16.02
C VAL A 249 5.08 2.34 15.04
N ALA A 250 5.52 1.61 14.01
CA ALA A 250 6.53 2.08 13.08
C ALA A 250 6.09 1.95 11.64
N TRP A 251 6.03 3.07 10.92
CA TRP A 251 5.62 3.14 9.53
C TRP A 251 6.82 3.11 8.59
N HIS A 252 6.68 2.41 7.47
CA HIS A 252 7.63 2.44 6.37
C HIS A 252 6.93 2.30 5.01
N ARG A 253 7.62 2.73 3.96
CA ARG A 253 7.16 2.67 2.57
C ARG A 253 7.76 1.48 1.87
N HIS A 254 6.97 0.90 0.96
CA HIS A 254 7.45 -0.07 -0.01
C HIS A 254 7.19 0.48 -1.40
N ILE A 255 8.25 0.58 -2.19
CA ILE A 255 8.19 1.08 -3.56
C ILE A 255 8.60 -0.08 -4.44
N PRO A 256 7.66 -0.62 -5.24
CA PRO A 256 7.99 -1.69 -6.16
C PRO A 256 9.14 -1.27 -7.07
N GLY A 257 10.16 -2.12 -7.18
CA GLY A 257 11.32 -1.91 -8.03
C GLY A 257 10.94 -1.81 -9.50
N GLY A 258 11.81 -1.23 -10.29
CA GLY A 258 11.63 -1.02 -11.70
C GLY A 258 12.11 0.35 -12.14
N THR A 259 11.88 0.67 -13.39
CA THR A 259 12.21 1.97 -13.94
C THR A 259 11.35 3.02 -13.26
N LEU A 260 11.99 4.06 -12.71
CA LEU A 260 11.30 5.31 -12.38
C LEU A 260 10.44 5.71 -13.58
N GLY A 261 9.24 6.19 -13.33
CA GLY A 261 8.35 6.66 -14.39
C GLY A 261 9.11 7.51 -15.38
N ASN A 262 8.97 7.21 -16.65
CA ASN A 262 9.61 7.99 -17.69
C ASN A 262 8.58 8.65 -18.60
N CYS A 263 8.97 9.76 -19.17
CA CYS A 263 8.23 10.44 -20.21
C CYS A 263 9.00 10.36 -21.52
N THR A 264 8.30 10.18 -22.64
CA THR A 264 8.93 10.29 -23.93
C THR A 264 8.41 11.48 -24.71
N VAL A 265 9.31 12.11 -25.45
CA VAL A 265 9.00 13.17 -26.42
C VAL A 265 9.48 12.72 -27.78
N THR A 266 8.57 12.49 -28.70
CA THR A 266 8.88 12.16 -30.09
C THR A 266 8.78 13.44 -30.93
N VAL A 267 9.88 13.87 -31.51
CA VAL A 267 9.88 14.98 -32.47
C VAL A 267 9.40 14.46 -33.80
N THR A 268 8.21 14.88 -34.22
CA THR A 268 7.58 14.44 -35.49
C THR A 268 7.79 15.39 -36.65
N ASP A 269 7.93 16.68 -36.36
CA ASP A 269 8.11 17.73 -37.39
C ASP A 269 8.90 18.94 -36.83
N TYR A 270 10.23 18.84 -36.85
CA TYR A 270 11.12 19.87 -36.30
C TYR A 270 10.97 21.23 -36.96
N ALA A 271 10.64 21.25 -38.28
CA ALA A 271 10.63 22.50 -39.08
C ALA A 271 9.47 23.44 -38.70
N ASN A 272 8.40 22.87 -38.16
CA ASN A 272 7.19 23.61 -37.81
C ASN A 272 6.98 23.74 -36.27
N ILE A 273 7.96 23.37 -35.44
CA ILE A 273 7.89 23.67 -34.01
C ILE A 273 7.95 25.18 -33.80
N ALA A 274 6.90 25.74 -33.23
CA ALA A 274 6.83 27.18 -32.98
C ALA A 274 7.87 27.63 -31.95
N ASN A 275 8.36 28.86 -32.11
CA ASN A 275 9.25 29.46 -31.10
C ASN A 275 8.52 29.58 -29.76
N ASN A 276 9.19 29.24 -28.66
CA ASN A 276 8.64 29.20 -27.32
C ASN A 276 7.53 28.13 -27.12
N SER A 277 7.46 27.07 -27.91
CA SER A 277 6.63 25.91 -27.57
C SER A 277 7.09 25.35 -26.23
N LYS A 278 6.14 25.15 -25.34
CA LYS A 278 6.38 24.71 -23.97
C LYS A 278 6.40 23.19 -23.91
N LEU A 279 7.34 22.68 -23.13
CA LEU A 279 7.36 21.30 -22.64
C LEU A 279 7.43 21.37 -21.11
N VAL A 280 6.40 20.94 -20.42
CA VAL A 280 6.30 21.02 -18.96
C VAL A 280 6.40 19.62 -18.39
N LEU A 281 7.42 19.38 -17.59
CA LEU A 281 7.60 18.18 -16.79
C LEU A 281 7.07 18.48 -15.38
N THR A 282 6.20 17.61 -14.87
CA THR A 282 5.76 17.65 -13.48
C THR A 282 6.40 16.48 -12.77
N LYS A 283 7.26 16.77 -11.81
CA LYS A 283 7.97 15.78 -11.00
C LYS A 283 7.02 15.02 -10.06
N SER A 284 7.52 13.95 -9.50
CA SER A 284 6.80 13.12 -8.55
C SER A 284 6.37 13.85 -7.27
N ASP A 285 7.02 14.96 -6.91
CA ASP A 285 6.65 15.87 -5.81
C ASP A 285 5.59 16.94 -6.19
N GLY A 286 5.14 16.95 -7.45
CA GLY A 286 4.21 17.94 -7.98
C GLY A 286 4.87 19.24 -8.46
N THR A 287 6.18 19.42 -8.28
CA THR A 287 6.89 20.58 -8.82
C THR A 287 7.04 20.49 -10.33
N THR A 288 7.09 21.64 -11.03
CA THR A 288 7.11 21.69 -12.49
C THR A 288 8.35 22.38 -13.00
N THR A 289 9.00 21.78 -14.00
CA THR A 289 10.06 22.39 -14.79
C THR A 289 9.57 22.59 -16.22
N THR A 290 9.81 23.77 -16.80
CA THR A 290 9.36 24.10 -18.15
C THR A 290 10.56 24.34 -19.07
N PHE A 291 10.61 23.57 -20.15
CA PHE A 291 11.57 23.73 -21.24
C PHE A 291 10.88 24.43 -22.44
N TYR A 292 11.62 25.24 -23.14
CA TYR A 292 11.11 26.00 -24.28
C TYR A 292 11.89 25.68 -25.56
N SER A 293 11.19 25.66 -26.68
CA SER A 293 11.80 25.56 -28.00
C SER A 293 12.31 26.94 -28.50
N ALA A 294 13.27 26.90 -29.42
CA ALA A 294 13.69 28.06 -30.18
C ALA A 294 13.95 27.65 -31.64
N THR A 295 13.63 28.56 -32.56
CA THR A 295 13.91 28.40 -34.00
C THR A 295 15.33 28.84 -34.38
N SER A 296 16.08 29.38 -33.41
CA SER A 296 17.51 29.71 -33.53
C SER A 296 18.24 29.29 -32.27
N SER A 297 19.56 29.11 -32.35
CA SER A 297 20.35 28.75 -31.17
C SER A 297 20.22 29.81 -30.07
N THR A 298 19.58 29.44 -28.97
CA THR A 298 19.29 30.34 -27.84
C THR A 298 19.61 29.63 -26.56
N THR A 299 20.39 30.22 -25.66
CA THR A 299 20.75 29.67 -24.36
C THR A 299 19.49 29.35 -23.53
N GLY A 300 19.44 28.17 -22.91
CA GLY A 300 18.32 27.72 -22.07
C GLY A 300 17.08 27.26 -22.84
N LYS A 301 17.20 27.08 -24.18
CA LYS A 301 16.13 26.55 -25.03
C LYS A 301 16.67 25.44 -25.93
N PHE A 302 15.81 24.45 -26.25
CA PHE A 302 16.19 23.48 -27.27
C PHE A 302 15.95 24.04 -28.68
N HIS A 303 16.98 23.92 -29.51
CA HIS A 303 16.93 24.43 -30.87
C HIS A 303 16.29 23.40 -31.81
N SER A 304 15.18 23.77 -32.46
CA SER A 304 14.57 22.99 -33.53
C SER A 304 15.26 23.27 -34.85
N THR A 305 16.12 22.35 -35.29
CA THR A 305 16.97 22.56 -36.48
C THR A 305 17.35 21.27 -37.18
N THR A 306 17.66 21.35 -38.45
CA THR A 306 18.29 20.35 -39.29
C THR A 306 17.45 19.06 -39.50
N SER A 307 16.96 18.44 -38.45
CA SER A 307 16.16 17.21 -38.52
C SER A 307 15.44 16.94 -37.19
N ASN A 308 14.47 16.00 -37.21
CA ASN A 308 13.80 15.52 -35.99
C ASN A 308 14.82 14.92 -34.99
N ASN A 309 15.80 14.16 -35.48
CA ASN A 309 16.83 13.55 -34.65
C ASN A 309 17.74 14.59 -33.99
N GLN A 310 18.17 15.62 -34.75
CA GLN A 310 19.01 16.66 -34.18
C GLN A 310 18.24 17.50 -33.15
N THR A 311 16.98 17.81 -33.42
CA THR A 311 16.12 18.52 -32.47
C THR A 311 15.91 17.69 -31.19
N ALA A 312 15.71 16.38 -31.30
CA ALA A 312 15.63 15.48 -30.16
C ALA A 312 16.96 15.48 -29.36
N THR A 313 18.10 15.46 -30.04
CA THR A 313 19.42 15.55 -29.38
C THR A 313 19.59 16.88 -28.64
N ASN A 314 19.13 18.00 -29.23
CA ASN A 314 19.19 19.32 -28.60
C ASN A 314 18.27 19.39 -27.36
N LEU A 315 17.07 18.78 -27.42
CA LEU A 315 16.16 18.66 -26.29
C LEU A 315 16.80 17.83 -25.18
N LYS A 316 17.35 16.66 -25.53
CA LYS A 316 18.08 15.80 -24.57
C LYS A 316 19.18 16.57 -23.84
N THR A 317 20.00 17.33 -24.57
CA THR A 317 21.09 18.11 -23.98
C THR A 317 20.58 19.20 -23.02
N LEU A 318 19.45 19.81 -23.32
CA LEU A 318 18.83 20.82 -22.46
C LEU A 318 18.26 20.19 -21.19
N VAL A 319 17.62 19.03 -21.31
CA VAL A 319 17.03 18.31 -20.16
C VAL A 319 18.13 17.79 -19.23
N ASP A 320 19.20 17.20 -19.76
CA ASP A 320 20.34 16.72 -18.96
C ASP A 320 21.13 17.85 -18.26
N ALA A 321 20.97 19.08 -18.70
CA ALA A 321 21.57 20.23 -18.00
C ALA A 321 20.80 20.63 -16.73
N ASP A 322 19.58 20.11 -16.55
CA ASP A 322 18.79 20.25 -15.34
C ASP A 322 19.13 19.09 -14.39
N SER A 323 19.48 19.40 -13.14
CA SER A 323 19.89 18.40 -12.17
C SER A 323 18.80 17.40 -11.78
N ASP A 324 17.54 17.78 -12.00
CA ASP A 324 16.38 17.00 -11.59
C ASP A 324 16.02 15.90 -12.60
N PHE A 325 16.59 15.95 -13.81
CA PHE A 325 16.25 15.02 -14.89
C PHE A 325 17.48 14.42 -15.54
N THR A 326 17.28 13.21 -16.07
CA THR A 326 18.20 12.57 -17.02
C THR A 326 17.46 12.24 -18.30
N ALA A 327 18.11 12.37 -19.43
CA ALA A 327 17.50 12.08 -20.71
C ALA A 327 18.40 11.21 -21.61
N THR A 328 17.78 10.29 -22.31
CA THR A 328 18.41 9.51 -23.39
C THR A 328 17.72 9.80 -24.71
N VAL A 329 18.43 9.64 -25.82
CA VAL A 329 17.85 9.88 -27.16
C VAL A 329 18.09 8.66 -28.05
N ALA A 330 17.03 8.21 -28.71
CA ALA A 330 17.08 7.19 -29.74
C ALA A 330 16.35 7.74 -30.97
N SER A 331 17.11 8.05 -32.03
CA SER A 331 16.60 8.73 -33.23
C SER A 331 15.88 10.05 -32.88
N ASN A 332 14.60 10.16 -33.15
CA ASN A 332 13.79 11.34 -32.88
C ASN A 332 13.00 11.25 -31.55
N VAL A 333 13.28 10.26 -30.70
CA VAL A 333 12.61 10.03 -29.42
C VAL A 333 13.56 10.35 -28.27
N VAL A 334 13.15 11.24 -27.39
CA VAL A 334 13.82 11.57 -26.13
C VAL A 334 13.07 10.90 -25.00
N THR A 335 13.73 10.06 -24.23
CA THR A 335 13.20 9.47 -22.99
C THR A 335 13.77 10.26 -21.82
N ILE A 336 12.89 10.78 -20.98
CA ILE A 336 13.21 11.62 -19.83
C ILE A 336 12.81 10.90 -18.55
N LYS A 337 13.68 10.90 -17.57
CA LYS A 337 13.46 10.35 -16.22
C LYS A 337 13.82 11.39 -15.18
N GLU A 338 13.21 11.34 -14.02
CA GLU A 338 13.76 12.06 -12.86
C GLU A 338 15.10 11.44 -12.47
N THR A 339 16.06 12.27 -12.08
CA THR A 339 17.36 11.81 -11.56
C THR A 339 17.17 11.06 -10.24
N SER A 340 16.20 11.53 -9.42
CA SER A 340 15.77 10.90 -8.20
C SER A 340 14.28 11.15 -7.98
N ARG A 341 13.59 10.21 -7.38
CA ARG A 341 12.16 10.35 -7.08
C ARG A 341 11.97 11.26 -5.86
N ALA A 342 11.31 12.40 -6.06
CA ALA A 342 11.06 13.37 -5.00
C ALA A 342 9.69 13.18 -4.30
N GLY A 343 8.77 12.40 -4.86
CA GLY A 343 7.41 12.22 -4.33
C GLY A 343 6.72 10.93 -4.77
N ALA A 344 5.43 10.80 -4.48
CA ALA A 344 4.63 9.60 -4.72
C ALA A 344 3.92 9.58 -6.08
N SER A 345 3.82 10.71 -6.77
CA SER A 345 3.16 10.80 -8.07
C SER A 345 4.08 10.37 -9.22
N PRO A 346 3.56 9.85 -10.34
CA PRO A 346 4.39 9.57 -11.50
C PRO A 346 4.89 10.87 -12.15
N LEU A 347 6.10 10.83 -12.74
CA LEU A 347 6.55 11.88 -13.63
C LEU A 347 5.56 12.03 -14.79
N THR A 348 5.07 13.24 -15.01
CA THR A 348 4.17 13.53 -16.14
C THR A 348 4.73 14.62 -17.03
N ILE A 349 4.28 14.62 -18.28
CA ILE A 349 4.70 15.58 -19.28
C ILE A 349 3.50 16.18 -20.01
N THR A 350 3.56 17.48 -20.28
CA THR A 350 2.59 18.16 -21.14
C THR A 350 3.33 19.03 -22.16
N THR A 351 2.73 19.25 -23.30
CA THR A 351 3.29 20.10 -24.35
C THR A 351 2.27 21.07 -24.90
N GLY A 352 2.74 22.25 -25.26
CA GLY A 352 1.95 23.25 -26.01
C GLY A 352 1.85 22.96 -27.51
N ASP A 353 2.55 21.94 -28.02
CA ASP A 353 2.60 21.57 -29.45
C ASP A 353 2.57 20.04 -29.61
N SER A 354 1.44 19.43 -29.26
CA SER A 354 1.24 17.97 -29.31
C SER A 354 1.29 17.38 -30.73
N THR A 355 1.15 18.22 -31.76
CA THR A 355 1.21 17.77 -33.15
C THR A 355 2.67 17.51 -33.59
N ARG A 356 3.63 18.27 -33.08
CA ARG A 356 5.05 18.16 -33.46
C ARG A 356 5.95 17.58 -32.40
N LEU A 357 5.47 17.61 -31.16
CA LEU A 357 6.09 16.99 -30.00
C LEU A 357 5.09 15.97 -29.41
N ALA A 358 5.04 14.80 -29.99
CA ALA A 358 4.18 13.73 -29.45
C ALA A 358 4.78 13.23 -28.12
N ILE A 359 3.96 13.25 -27.08
CA ILE A 359 4.38 12.91 -25.73
C ILE A 359 3.68 11.64 -25.22
N THR A 360 4.41 10.85 -24.45
CA THR A 360 3.84 9.77 -23.66
C THR A 360 4.44 9.81 -22.26
N SER A 361 3.63 9.51 -21.24
CA SER A 361 4.10 9.29 -19.89
C SER A 361 3.97 7.81 -19.59
N GLN A 362 5.03 7.20 -19.11
CA GLN A 362 5.05 5.82 -18.69
C GLN A 362 4.87 5.80 -17.18
N ALA A 363 3.79 5.19 -16.72
CA ALA A 363 3.51 5.08 -15.30
C ALA A 363 4.55 4.17 -14.62
N GLU A 364 4.84 4.49 -13.37
CA GLU A 364 5.59 3.60 -12.48
C GLU A 364 4.78 2.35 -12.13
N ALA A 365 5.47 1.36 -11.56
CA ALA A 365 4.78 0.21 -10.99
C ALA A 365 3.80 0.67 -9.89
N LYS A 366 2.57 0.16 -9.92
CA LYS A 366 1.51 0.45 -8.96
C LYS A 366 0.97 -0.83 -8.38
N VAL A 367 0.76 -0.86 -7.07
CA VAL A 367 0.02 -1.93 -6.44
C VAL A 367 -1.48 -1.65 -6.58
N LEU A 368 -2.23 -2.57 -7.17
CA LEU A 368 -3.67 -2.41 -7.41
C LEU A 368 -4.53 -3.08 -6.36
N SER A 369 -4.04 -4.18 -5.78
CA SER A 369 -4.73 -4.97 -4.76
C SER A 369 -3.72 -5.69 -3.89
N ILE A 370 -4.07 -5.93 -2.63
CA ILE A 370 -3.28 -6.68 -1.67
C ILE A 370 -4.13 -7.72 -0.96
N ALA A 371 -3.50 -8.85 -0.63
CA ALA A 371 -4.07 -9.88 0.24
C ALA A 371 -2.93 -10.56 1.00
N VAL A 372 -3.18 -10.95 2.25
CA VAL A 372 -2.26 -11.74 3.05
C VAL A 372 -2.77 -13.17 3.11
N ILE A 373 -1.92 -14.13 2.77
CA ILE A 373 -2.25 -15.56 2.72
C ILE A 373 -1.14 -16.31 3.47
N PRO A 374 -1.48 -17.25 4.36
CA PRO A 374 -0.47 -18.11 4.98
C PRO A 374 0.31 -18.91 3.92
N THR A 375 1.60 -19.12 4.14
CA THR A 375 2.41 -20.03 3.31
C THR A 375 1.89 -21.45 3.38
N ALA A 376 2.27 -22.28 2.41
CA ALA A 376 1.87 -23.71 2.39
C ALA A 376 2.36 -24.49 3.62
N THR A 377 3.41 -24.02 4.27
CA THR A 377 3.97 -24.57 5.52
C THR A 377 3.31 -24.00 6.77
N GLU A 378 2.46 -22.97 6.63
CA GLU A 378 1.80 -22.22 7.72
C GLU A 378 2.80 -21.60 8.72
N THR A 379 4.06 -21.40 8.31
CA THR A 379 5.10 -20.78 9.14
C THR A 379 5.07 -19.27 9.09
N GLU A 380 4.72 -18.71 7.93
CA GLU A 380 4.67 -17.28 7.67
C GLU A 380 3.37 -16.87 6.97
N ASP A 381 2.99 -15.62 7.16
CA ASP A 381 1.95 -14.94 6.39
C ASP A 381 2.58 -14.13 5.26
N GLN A 382 2.23 -14.45 4.03
CA GLN A 382 2.82 -13.88 2.82
C GLN A 382 1.91 -12.82 2.21
N LEU A 383 2.46 -11.66 1.89
CA LEU A 383 1.73 -10.61 1.16
C LEU A 383 1.71 -10.92 -0.34
N TYR A 384 0.53 -11.10 -0.88
CA TYR A 384 0.27 -11.17 -2.33
C TYR A 384 -0.23 -9.82 -2.83
N MET A 385 0.22 -9.44 -4.01
CA MET A 385 -0.09 -8.17 -4.65
C MET A 385 -0.45 -8.36 -6.12
N ILE A 386 -1.39 -7.58 -6.61
CA ILE A 386 -1.53 -7.34 -8.04
C ILE A 386 -0.76 -6.07 -8.35
N VAL A 387 0.29 -6.19 -9.16
CA VAL A 387 1.16 -5.07 -9.51
C VAL A 387 0.99 -4.74 -10.99
N GLU A 388 0.67 -3.49 -11.28
CA GLU A 388 0.68 -2.93 -12.63
C GLU A 388 2.09 -2.44 -12.95
N ARG A 389 2.67 -2.93 -14.04
CA ARG A 389 3.98 -2.52 -14.53
C ARG A 389 3.91 -2.18 -16.00
N THR A 390 4.72 -1.23 -16.44
CA THR A 390 4.92 -0.96 -17.86
C THR A 390 6.22 -1.62 -18.31
N ILE A 391 6.10 -2.71 -19.05
CA ILE A 391 7.22 -3.50 -19.56
C ILE A 391 7.25 -3.40 -21.07
N ASN A 392 8.39 -3.04 -21.64
CA ASN A 392 8.58 -2.85 -23.08
C ASN A 392 7.45 -2.02 -23.72
N GLY A 393 7.09 -0.90 -23.08
CA GLY A 393 6.05 0.03 -23.57
C GLY A 393 4.60 -0.47 -23.42
N SER A 394 4.35 -1.61 -22.78
CA SER A 394 3.01 -2.17 -22.58
C SER A 394 2.69 -2.29 -21.10
N THR A 395 1.49 -1.84 -20.71
CA THR A 395 0.98 -2.05 -19.35
C THR A 395 0.59 -3.51 -19.16
N LYS A 396 1.10 -4.11 -18.10
CA LYS A 396 0.86 -5.50 -17.70
C LYS A 396 0.48 -5.57 -16.23
N HIS A 397 -0.28 -6.58 -15.87
CA HIS A 397 -0.62 -6.88 -14.48
C HIS A 397 0.00 -8.22 -14.09
N TYR A 398 0.70 -8.22 -12.96
CA TYR A 398 1.34 -9.41 -12.42
C TYR A 398 0.81 -9.70 -11.02
N VAL A 399 0.68 -10.97 -10.70
CA VAL A 399 0.50 -11.41 -9.31
C VAL A 399 1.90 -11.64 -8.77
N GLU A 400 2.28 -10.82 -7.80
CA GLU A 400 3.57 -10.90 -7.12
C GLU A 400 3.34 -11.17 -5.63
N PHE A 401 4.32 -11.75 -4.96
CA PHE A 401 4.29 -11.91 -3.52
C PHE A 401 5.64 -11.50 -2.93
N LEU A 402 5.64 -11.07 -1.66
CA LEU A 402 6.88 -10.89 -0.92
C LEU A 402 7.44 -12.24 -0.54
N GLU A 403 8.74 -12.43 -0.82
CA GLU A 403 9.48 -13.62 -0.41
C GLU A 403 9.56 -13.69 1.11
N GLU A 404 9.78 -14.89 1.64
CA GLU A 404 9.99 -15.13 3.07
C GLU A 404 11.17 -14.29 3.60
N ILE A 405 11.08 -13.87 4.86
CA ILE A 405 12.14 -13.09 5.49
C ILE A 405 13.44 -13.89 5.47
N PHE A 406 14.50 -13.23 5.02
CA PHE A 406 15.83 -13.84 5.01
C PHE A 406 16.38 -13.94 6.44
N ASP A 407 16.63 -15.17 6.89
CA ASP A 407 17.23 -15.45 8.21
C ASP A 407 18.27 -16.57 8.09
N THR A 408 19.50 -16.27 8.47
CA THR A 408 20.60 -17.25 8.49
C THR A 408 20.43 -18.32 9.55
N ASN A 409 19.65 -18.06 10.62
CA ASN A 409 19.30 -19.05 11.63
C ASN A 409 18.42 -20.19 11.09
N GLU A 410 17.72 -19.96 9.98
CA GLU A 410 16.96 -20.97 9.25
C GLU A 410 17.82 -21.79 8.28
N GLY A 411 19.13 -21.61 8.31
CA GLY A 411 20.08 -22.29 7.43
C GLY A 411 20.18 -21.66 6.02
N LYS A 412 19.59 -20.50 5.80
CA LYS A 412 19.74 -19.75 4.55
C LYS A 412 21.16 -19.14 4.48
N SER A 413 21.78 -19.23 3.31
CA SER A 413 23.07 -18.61 3.01
C SER A 413 22.88 -17.38 2.14
N VAL A 414 23.93 -16.60 1.91
CA VAL A 414 23.85 -15.43 1.03
C VAL A 414 23.44 -15.78 -0.41
N SER A 415 23.64 -17.01 -0.87
CA SER A 415 23.16 -17.46 -2.18
C SER A 415 21.65 -17.55 -2.27
N ASN A 416 20.96 -17.78 -1.14
CA ASN A 416 19.50 -17.82 -1.08
C ASN A 416 18.87 -16.42 -0.88
N ALA A 417 19.67 -15.36 -0.85
CA ALA A 417 19.20 -14.01 -0.62
C ALA A 417 18.44 -13.46 -1.82
N PHE A 418 17.12 -13.33 -1.70
CA PHE A 418 16.25 -12.81 -2.76
C PHE A 418 15.85 -11.36 -2.48
N PHE A 419 16.68 -10.41 -2.95
CA PHE A 419 16.51 -8.97 -2.73
C PHE A 419 16.37 -8.23 -4.06
N VAL A 420 15.43 -8.68 -4.89
CA VAL A 420 15.04 -8.06 -6.16
C VAL A 420 13.53 -8.08 -6.29
N ASP A 421 12.95 -7.17 -7.05
CA ASP A 421 11.52 -7.13 -7.31
C ASP A 421 11.16 -7.76 -8.66
N SER A 422 9.93 -8.31 -8.77
CA SER A 422 9.44 -9.02 -9.96
C SER A 422 10.43 -10.07 -10.47
N GLY A 423 11.19 -10.66 -9.54
CA GLY A 423 12.34 -11.51 -9.84
C GLY A 423 11.99 -12.98 -9.98
N LEU A 424 12.98 -13.72 -10.51
CA LEU A 424 12.97 -15.18 -10.57
C LEU A 424 14.29 -15.75 -10.07
N THR A 425 14.20 -16.96 -9.52
CA THR A 425 15.35 -17.75 -9.08
C THR A 425 15.60 -18.90 -10.06
N TYR A 426 16.84 -19.03 -10.51
CA TYR A 426 17.35 -20.24 -11.15
C TYR A 426 18.12 -21.06 -10.14
N THR A 427 17.78 -22.32 -10.03
CA THR A 427 18.55 -23.30 -9.23
C THR A 427 18.80 -24.54 -10.09
N GLY A 428 20.07 -24.95 -10.22
CA GLY A 428 20.40 -26.10 -11.07
C GLY A 428 21.90 -26.28 -11.33
N ALA A 429 22.21 -26.90 -12.43
CA ALA A 429 23.62 -27.01 -12.90
C ALA A 429 24.20 -25.63 -13.18
N SER A 430 25.53 -25.47 -13.00
CA SER A 430 26.18 -24.17 -13.23
C SER A 430 25.84 -23.60 -14.62
N ALA A 431 25.20 -22.45 -14.64
CA ALA A 431 24.71 -21.78 -15.85
C ALA A 431 25.21 -20.33 -15.93
N ASN A 432 25.48 -19.87 -17.15
CA ASN A 432 25.81 -18.48 -17.47
C ASN A 432 24.73 -17.77 -18.28
N SER A 433 23.52 -18.33 -18.30
CA SER A 433 22.33 -17.72 -18.92
C SER A 433 21.10 -18.12 -18.13
N VAL A 434 20.22 -17.17 -17.88
CA VAL A 434 18.93 -17.39 -17.23
C VAL A 434 17.83 -16.98 -18.20
N SER A 435 16.87 -17.88 -18.43
CA SER A 435 15.70 -17.67 -19.28
C SER A 435 14.40 -17.61 -18.43
N GLY A 436 13.25 -17.39 -19.08
CA GLY A 436 11.97 -17.27 -18.39
C GLY A 436 11.64 -15.82 -17.96
N LEU A 437 12.45 -14.85 -18.37
CA LEU A 437 12.37 -13.44 -18.00
C LEU A 437 11.54 -12.58 -18.98
N SER A 438 10.66 -13.18 -19.78
CA SER A 438 9.86 -12.45 -20.78
C SER A 438 8.94 -11.37 -20.16
N HIS A 439 8.60 -11.51 -18.88
CA HIS A 439 7.87 -10.51 -18.11
C HIS A 439 8.68 -9.25 -17.80
N LEU A 440 10.02 -9.29 -17.98
CA LEU A 440 10.96 -8.18 -17.80
C LEU A 440 11.66 -7.79 -19.12
N GLU A 441 11.09 -8.15 -20.27
CA GLU A 441 11.72 -7.87 -21.58
C GLU A 441 12.07 -6.39 -21.74
N GLY A 442 13.32 -6.12 -22.11
CA GLY A 442 13.85 -4.75 -22.29
C GLY A 442 14.26 -4.03 -21.00
N GLU A 443 13.95 -4.60 -19.82
CA GLU A 443 14.29 -3.99 -18.53
C GLU A 443 15.75 -4.29 -18.13
N THR A 444 16.34 -3.34 -17.40
CA THR A 444 17.64 -3.54 -16.75
C THR A 444 17.43 -4.19 -15.40
N VAL A 445 17.99 -5.37 -15.21
CA VAL A 445 17.82 -6.18 -14.00
C VAL A 445 19.10 -6.26 -13.18
N GLN A 446 18.96 -6.36 -11.87
CA GLN A 446 20.02 -6.79 -10.96
C GLN A 446 20.11 -8.31 -10.96
N VAL A 447 21.31 -8.81 -10.72
CA VAL A 447 21.60 -10.24 -10.70
C VAL A 447 22.49 -10.58 -9.52
N LEU A 448 22.10 -11.59 -8.76
CA LEU A 448 22.90 -12.23 -7.71
C LEU A 448 23.27 -13.64 -8.18
N VAL A 449 24.56 -13.96 -8.24
CA VAL A 449 25.09 -15.26 -8.66
C VAL A 449 25.80 -15.91 -7.48
N ASP A 450 25.28 -17.01 -6.96
CA ASP A 450 25.81 -17.72 -5.78
C ASP A 450 26.18 -16.76 -4.61
N GLY A 451 25.31 -15.73 -4.37
CA GLY A 451 25.49 -14.71 -3.34
C GLY A 451 26.37 -13.52 -3.71
N ALA A 452 27.03 -13.54 -4.88
CA ALA A 452 27.84 -12.43 -5.37
C ALA A 452 27.03 -11.53 -6.32
N VAL A 453 27.17 -10.21 -6.16
CA VAL A 453 26.54 -9.24 -7.07
C VAL A 453 27.21 -9.30 -8.43
N HIS A 454 26.41 -9.56 -9.45
CA HIS A 454 26.82 -9.51 -10.85
C HIS A 454 26.48 -8.12 -11.44
N PRO A 455 27.26 -7.62 -12.41
CA PRO A 455 26.89 -6.40 -13.12
C PRO A 455 25.49 -6.50 -13.74
N ASN A 456 24.72 -5.39 -13.68
CA ASN A 456 23.37 -5.34 -14.24
C ASN A 456 23.32 -5.84 -15.68
N ARG A 457 22.22 -6.46 -16.07
CA ARG A 457 21.95 -6.98 -17.41
C ARG A 457 20.62 -6.44 -17.93
N THR A 458 20.52 -6.33 -19.26
CA THR A 458 19.24 -6.05 -19.92
C THR A 458 18.65 -7.34 -20.44
N VAL A 459 17.38 -7.59 -20.13
CA VAL A 459 16.67 -8.76 -20.62
C VAL A 459 16.42 -8.63 -22.12
N SER A 460 16.78 -9.65 -22.87
CA SER A 460 16.57 -9.71 -24.32
C SER A 460 16.11 -11.10 -24.72
N SER A 461 15.00 -11.18 -25.46
CA SER A 461 14.36 -12.45 -25.87
C SER A 461 14.03 -13.34 -24.65
N GLY A 462 13.58 -12.72 -23.57
CA GLY A 462 13.20 -13.38 -22.32
C GLY A 462 14.36 -14.01 -21.55
N ALA A 463 15.62 -13.58 -21.80
CA ALA A 463 16.79 -14.13 -21.15
C ALA A 463 17.86 -13.07 -20.85
N VAL A 464 18.79 -13.40 -19.95
CA VAL A 464 20.01 -12.64 -19.69
C VAL A 464 21.24 -13.56 -19.81
N SER A 465 22.35 -13.00 -20.34
CA SER A 465 23.65 -13.68 -20.38
C SER A 465 24.56 -13.08 -19.31
N LEU A 466 25.23 -13.93 -18.57
CA LEU A 466 26.08 -13.59 -17.43
C LEU A 466 27.55 -13.72 -17.77
N ALA A 467 28.39 -12.92 -17.14
CA ALA A 467 29.84 -12.99 -17.26
C ALA A 467 30.46 -14.13 -16.43
N SER A 468 29.76 -14.54 -15.36
CA SER A 468 30.12 -15.67 -14.50
C SER A 468 28.98 -16.68 -14.47
N SER A 469 29.33 -17.95 -14.28
CA SER A 469 28.32 -19.01 -14.11
C SER A 469 28.07 -19.29 -12.63
N GLY A 470 26.85 -19.66 -12.30
CA GLY A 470 26.46 -20.05 -10.94
C GLY A 470 25.39 -21.13 -10.92
N THR A 471 25.15 -21.68 -9.75
CA THR A 471 24.19 -22.77 -9.50
C THR A 471 22.88 -22.24 -8.91
N GLU A 472 22.94 -21.08 -8.25
CA GLU A 472 21.77 -20.34 -7.72
C GLU A 472 21.88 -18.89 -8.17
N ILE A 473 20.91 -18.45 -8.97
CA ILE A 473 20.95 -17.13 -9.61
C ILE A 473 19.59 -16.45 -9.41
N HIS A 474 19.60 -15.28 -8.77
CA HIS A 474 18.42 -14.44 -8.64
C HIS A 474 18.52 -13.29 -9.63
N VAL A 475 17.44 -13.05 -10.37
CA VAL A 475 17.36 -11.99 -11.39
C VAL A 475 16.07 -11.23 -11.21
N GLY A 476 16.11 -9.90 -11.12
CA GLY A 476 14.90 -9.08 -11.00
C GLY A 476 15.19 -7.59 -11.06
N LEU A 477 14.16 -6.79 -10.87
CA LEU A 477 14.26 -5.34 -10.88
C LEU A 477 14.95 -4.86 -9.60
N ALA A 478 15.74 -3.80 -9.74
CA ALA A 478 16.37 -3.14 -8.61
C ALA A 478 15.35 -2.40 -7.76
N TYR A 479 15.54 -2.40 -6.47
CA TYR A 479 14.90 -1.49 -5.53
C TYR A 479 15.92 -0.88 -4.58
N GLN A 480 15.54 0.13 -3.83
CA GLN A 480 16.42 0.84 -2.92
C GLN A 480 15.82 0.84 -1.51
N GLY A 481 16.59 0.35 -0.53
CA GLY A 481 16.30 0.52 0.88
C GLY A 481 16.93 1.81 1.39
N LYS A 482 16.17 2.68 2.05
CA LYS A 482 16.65 3.94 2.59
C LYS A 482 16.12 4.19 4.00
N LEU A 483 17.02 4.58 4.90
CA LEU A 483 16.71 5.02 6.25
C LEU A 483 17.29 6.42 6.42
N VAL A 484 16.46 7.36 6.88
CA VAL A 484 16.88 8.73 7.19
C VAL A 484 16.54 9.01 8.64
N THR A 485 17.55 9.41 9.43
CA THR A 485 17.33 9.77 10.83
C THR A 485 16.69 11.15 10.93
N LEU A 486 16.12 11.45 12.08
CA LEU A 486 15.90 12.85 12.48
C LEU A 486 17.24 13.58 12.64
N ASP A 487 17.20 14.90 12.74
CA ASP A 487 18.37 15.73 13.03
C ASP A 487 19.02 15.29 14.36
N PRO A 488 20.27 14.81 14.38
CA PRO A 488 20.91 14.33 15.58
C PRO A 488 21.13 15.43 16.61
N GLU A 489 20.62 15.24 17.80
CA GLU A 489 20.78 16.20 18.91
C GLU A 489 21.51 15.58 20.10
N VAL A 490 22.29 16.39 20.78
CA VAL A 490 22.95 16.00 22.02
C VAL A 490 22.86 17.15 23.05
N GLN A 491 22.77 16.78 24.30
CA GLN A 491 22.89 17.74 25.39
C GLN A 491 24.39 18.09 25.58
N THR A 492 24.69 19.36 25.55
CA THR A 492 26.05 19.89 25.86
C THR A 492 26.04 20.60 27.18
N GLU A 493 27.22 20.90 27.76
CA GLU A 493 27.33 21.68 28.98
C GLU A 493 26.69 23.07 28.88
N THR A 494 26.64 23.62 27.66
CA THR A 494 26.06 24.95 27.36
C THR A 494 24.59 24.86 26.87
N GLY A 495 23.91 23.73 27.03
CA GLY A 495 22.53 23.48 26.61
C GLY A 495 22.40 22.53 25.43
N ALA A 496 21.23 22.50 24.80
CA ALA A 496 20.98 21.65 23.62
C ALA A 496 21.87 22.05 22.45
N SER A 497 22.24 21.08 21.62
CA SER A 497 22.99 21.33 20.38
C SER A 497 22.12 21.86 19.24
N GLN A 498 20.82 21.95 19.44
CA GLN A 498 19.86 22.45 18.45
C GLN A 498 20.17 23.90 18.03
N GLY A 499 20.20 24.14 16.72
CA GLY A 499 20.53 25.46 16.16
C GLY A 499 22.01 25.85 16.20
N LYS A 500 22.89 25.09 16.85
CA LYS A 500 24.34 25.26 16.78
C LYS A 500 24.91 24.65 15.51
N VAL A 501 26.08 25.14 15.07
CA VAL A 501 26.79 24.52 13.95
C VAL A 501 27.40 23.20 14.41
N ARG A 502 27.11 22.13 13.71
CA ARG A 502 27.50 20.77 14.07
C ARG A 502 28.05 20.03 12.86
N ARG A 503 28.85 19.02 13.08
CA ARG A 503 29.23 18.04 12.05
C ARG A 503 29.35 16.65 12.65
N ILE A 504 29.08 15.64 11.86
CA ILE A 504 29.45 14.27 12.16
C ILE A 504 30.87 14.01 11.64
N GLU A 505 31.70 13.48 12.47
CA GLU A 505 33.07 13.10 12.11
C GLU A 505 33.16 11.64 11.73
N ARG A 506 32.37 10.81 12.41
CA ARG A 506 32.32 9.37 12.19
C ARG A 506 31.00 8.80 12.64
N ALA A 507 30.59 7.72 12.00
CA ALA A 507 29.51 6.86 12.47
C ALA A 507 30.01 5.42 12.65
N THR A 508 29.39 4.70 13.58
CA THR A 508 29.52 3.26 13.72
C THR A 508 28.14 2.67 13.50
N VAL A 509 28.01 1.82 12.50
CA VAL A 509 26.76 1.15 12.19
C VAL A 509 26.82 -0.27 12.74
N ARG A 510 25.84 -0.62 13.58
CA ARG A 510 25.64 -1.98 14.07
C ARG A 510 24.69 -2.70 13.16
N VAL A 511 25.13 -3.84 12.64
CA VAL A 511 24.40 -4.61 11.63
C VAL A 511 24.37 -6.10 11.96
N VAL A 512 23.41 -6.81 11.38
CA VAL A 512 23.29 -8.27 11.39
C VAL A 512 23.18 -8.76 9.97
N ASP A 513 23.91 -9.81 9.63
CA ASP A 513 23.87 -10.52 8.33
C ASP A 513 23.81 -9.56 7.13
N THR A 514 24.70 -8.57 7.13
CA THR A 514 24.63 -7.45 6.18
C THR A 514 25.84 -7.41 5.25
N TYR A 515 25.56 -6.98 4.02
CA TYR A 515 26.58 -6.63 3.03
C TYR A 515 26.11 -5.43 2.19
N ASN A 516 27.07 -4.63 1.65
CA ASN A 516 26.80 -3.49 0.76
C ASN A 516 25.90 -2.38 1.33
N LEU A 517 26.30 -1.78 2.43
CA LEU A 517 25.63 -0.62 3.01
C LEU A 517 26.41 0.66 2.70
N LYS A 518 25.70 1.75 2.45
CA LYS A 518 26.26 3.10 2.28
C LYS A 518 25.71 4.04 3.35
N ILE A 519 26.47 5.05 3.75
CA ILE A 519 26.04 6.03 4.74
C ILE A 519 26.52 7.44 4.34
N ALA A 520 25.71 8.45 4.62
CA ALA A 520 26.07 9.86 4.46
C ALA A 520 25.48 10.70 5.60
N ALA A 521 25.98 11.92 5.75
CA ALA A 521 25.30 12.98 6.48
C ALA A 521 24.90 14.08 5.51
N GLU A 522 23.61 14.41 5.44
CA GLU A 522 23.06 15.35 4.47
C GLU A 522 22.03 16.26 5.08
N THR A 523 21.91 17.47 4.54
CA THR A 523 20.83 18.38 4.86
C THR A 523 19.69 18.14 3.89
N LEU A 524 18.69 17.37 4.31
CA LEU A 524 17.51 17.07 3.51
C LEU A 524 16.28 17.80 4.09
N PRO A 525 15.48 18.50 3.28
CA PRO A 525 14.16 18.98 3.70
C PRO A 525 13.25 17.79 4.08
N LEU A 526 12.34 18.00 5.04
CA LEU A 526 11.41 16.95 5.47
C LEU A 526 10.56 16.39 4.32
N GLU A 527 10.21 17.25 3.36
CA GLU A 527 9.43 16.88 2.19
C GLU A 527 10.24 16.07 1.16
N GLU A 528 11.57 16.15 1.23
CA GLU A 528 12.49 15.49 0.30
C GLU A 528 13.20 14.26 0.90
N LEU A 529 12.82 13.84 2.12
CA LEU A 529 13.42 12.67 2.80
C LEU A 529 13.20 11.36 2.04
N ASP A 530 12.43 11.37 0.97
CA ASP A 530 11.89 10.13 0.44
C ASP A 530 12.81 9.39 -0.52
N PHE A 531 13.46 10.04 -1.48
CA PHE A 531 14.03 9.27 -2.58
C PHE A 531 15.16 9.93 -3.36
N ARG A 532 15.79 10.98 -2.90
CA ARG A 532 16.97 11.52 -3.57
C ARG A 532 18.13 10.54 -3.44
N ASP A 533 18.85 10.36 -4.53
CA ASP A 533 20.20 9.83 -4.45
C ASP A 533 21.03 10.78 -3.60
N SER A 534 21.38 10.32 -2.42
CA SER A 534 22.15 11.11 -1.48
C SER A 534 23.55 11.29 -2.07
N GLY A 535 23.91 12.52 -2.39
CA GLY A 535 25.29 12.84 -2.77
C GLY A 535 26.23 12.56 -1.60
N GLY A 536 27.43 12.08 -1.84
CA GLY A 536 28.42 11.87 -0.80
C GLY A 536 28.23 10.60 0.04
N LEU A 537 27.42 9.63 -0.43
CA LEU A 537 27.29 8.31 0.21
C LEU A 537 28.63 7.57 0.22
N GLU A 538 29.10 7.23 1.40
CA GLU A 538 30.32 6.45 1.61
C GLU A 538 30.00 5.00 1.88
N ALA A 539 30.66 4.09 1.14
CA ALA A 539 30.44 2.66 1.33
C ALA A 539 31.02 2.20 2.68
N VAL A 540 30.22 1.42 3.42
CA VAL A 540 30.68 0.77 4.64
C VAL A 540 31.63 -0.37 4.28
N PRO A 541 32.86 -0.42 4.83
CA PRO A 541 33.83 -1.44 4.46
C PRO A 541 33.54 -2.77 5.16
N PHE A 542 32.73 -3.63 4.54
CA PHE A 542 32.42 -4.96 5.09
C PHE A 542 33.53 -5.96 4.90
N ARG A 543 34.32 -5.84 3.83
CA ARG A 543 35.40 -6.77 3.53
C ARG A 543 36.59 -6.54 4.45
N GLU A 544 37.13 -7.61 4.99
CA GLU A 544 38.37 -7.63 5.76
C GLU A 544 39.50 -8.21 4.91
N GLY A 545 40.73 -7.70 5.06
CA GLY A 545 41.83 -7.90 4.14
C GLY A 545 42.30 -9.35 3.91
N ALA A 546 41.80 -10.33 4.68
CA ALA A 546 42.11 -11.74 4.54
C ALA A 546 41.02 -12.56 3.83
N GLN A 547 39.87 -11.94 3.47
CA GLN A 547 38.76 -12.67 2.84
C GLN A 547 39.01 -12.90 1.34
N SER A 548 38.63 -14.11 0.87
CA SER A 548 38.65 -14.45 -0.56
C SER A 548 37.83 -13.47 -1.39
N MET A 549 38.28 -13.18 -2.61
CA MET A 549 37.53 -12.37 -3.58
C MET A 549 36.32 -13.13 -4.14
N ASP A 550 36.30 -14.43 -4.01
CA ASP A 550 35.32 -15.33 -4.65
C ASP A 550 34.15 -15.70 -3.73
N THR A 551 34.22 -15.31 -2.45
CA THR A 551 33.15 -15.61 -1.48
C THR A 551 32.65 -14.33 -0.80
N VAL A 552 31.32 -14.18 -0.75
CA VAL A 552 30.66 -13.13 0.03
C VAL A 552 30.32 -13.69 1.40
N THR A 553 30.84 -13.05 2.45
CA THR A 553 30.55 -13.40 3.84
C THR A 553 29.74 -12.28 4.46
N LEU A 554 28.54 -12.59 4.94
CA LEU A 554 27.71 -11.65 5.65
C LEU A 554 28.38 -11.24 6.98
N PHE A 555 28.24 -9.99 7.34
CA PHE A 555 28.86 -9.43 8.54
C PHE A 555 27.82 -9.14 9.61
N THR A 556 28.10 -9.56 10.84
CA THR A 556 27.35 -9.21 12.05
C THR A 556 28.29 -8.54 13.03
N GLY A 557 27.95 -7.32 13.49
CA GLY A 557 28.74 -6.55 14.42
C GLY A 557 28.77 -5.05 14.11
N ASP A 558 29.81 -4.36 14.57
CA ASP A 558 29.99 -2.91 14.45
C ASP A 558 30.98 -2.56 13.34
N LYS A 559 30.59 -1.73 12.39
CA LYS A 559 31.46 -1.16 11.35
C LYS A 559 31.53 0.36 11.51
N ARG A 560 32.75 0.83 11.58
CA ARG A 560 33.07 2.27 11.69
C ARG A 560 33.33 2.87 10.32
N VAL A 561 32.72 4.02 10.07
CA VAL A 561 32.87 4.79 8.83
C VAL A 561 33.19 6.24 9.19
N LEU A 562 34.16 6.80 8.48
CA LEU A 562 34.42 8.26 8.52
C LEU A 562 33.42 8.90 7.57
N ILE A 563 32.77 9.96 8.01
CA ILE A 563 31.77 10.66 7.21
C ILE A 563 32.33 12.01 6.77
N SER A 564 32.35 12.26 5.48
CA SER A 564 32.69 13.55 4.91
C SER A 564 31.47 14.47 5.00
N HIS A 565 31.45 15.38 5.96
CA HIS A 565 30.33 16.27 6.18
C HIS A 565 30.79 17.70 6.43
N THR A 566 30.21 18.66 5.72
CA THR A 566 30.42 20.09 5.95
C THR A 566 29.64 20.51 7.21
N PRO A 567 30.24 21.27 8.13
CA PRO A 567 29.53 21.75 9.33
C PRO A 567 28.26 22.52 8.96
N ASP A 568 27.11 22.11 9.53
CA ASP A 568 25.81 22.73 9.30
C ASP A 568 25.00 22.79 10.61
N ARG A 569 23.92 23.55 10.61
CA ARG A 569 23.00 23.67 11.75
C ARG A 569 21.93 22.59 11.74
N LYS A 570 21.64 22.00 10.58
CA LYS A 570 20.65 20.95 10.38
C LYS A 570 21.18 19.92 9.39
N PHE A 571 21.12 18.65 9.75
CA PHE A 571 21.44 17.55 8.85
C PHE A 571 20.82 16.24 9.36
N ASN A 572 20.76 15.26 8.51
CA ASN A 572 20.25 13.91 8.78
C ASN A 572 21.35 12.89 8.46
N LEU A 573 21.38 11.77 9.16
CA LEU A 573 22.12 10.60 8.72
C LEU A 573 21.26 9.80 7.77
N VAL A 574 21.82 9.46 6.62
CA VAL A 574 21.19 8.66 5.60
C VAL A 574 21.92 7.34 5.48
N VAL A 575 21.19 6.24 5.59
CA VAL A 575 21.69 4.90 5.32
C VAL A 575 20.95 4.36 4.10
N GLN A 576 21.71 3.87 3.13
CA GLN A 576 21.17 3.41 1.85
C GLN A 576 21.71 2.03 1.50
N HIS A 577 20.83 1.19 0.98
CA HIS A 577 21.14 -0.12 0.43
C HIS A 577 20.51 -0.24 -0.97
N ASP A 578 21.32 -0.60 -1.97
CA ASP A 578 20.93 -0.61 -3.39
C ASP A 578 21.40 -1.86 -4.16
N GLN A 579 21.85 -2.89 -3.44
CA GLN A 579 22.35 -4.13 -4.02
C GLN A 579 21.47 -5.33 -3.64
N PRO A 580 21.40 -6.38 -4.44
CA PRO A 580 20.53 -7.53 -4.18
C PRO A 580 21.09 -8.47 -3.09
N GLN A 581 21.50 -7.93 -1.96
CA GLN A 581 22.06 -8.67 -0.83
C GLN A 581 21.39 -8.26 0.47
N PRO A 582 21.48 -9.06 1.56
CA PRO A 582 20.83 -8.75 2.82
C PRO A 582 21.39 -7.49 3.49
N CYS A 583 20.51 -6.75 4.18
CA CYS A 583 20.89 -5.60 4.97
C CYS A 583 19.95 -5.42 6.17
N THR A 584 20.50 -5.57 7.38
CA THR A 584 19.79 -5.33 8.64
C THR A 584 20.60 -4.37 9.52
N VAL A 585 20.06 -3.18 9.75
CA VAL A 585 20.67 -2.14 10.60
C VAL A 585 19.98 -2.12 11.95
N LEU A 586 20.74 -2.35 13.03
CA LEU A 586 20.23 -2.35 14.39
C LEU A 586 20.39 -1.00 15.08
N ALA A 587 21.53 -0.32 14.85
CA ALA A 587 21.83 0.95 15.48
C ALA A 587 22.84 1.77 14.69
N ILE A 588 22.76 3.09 14.82
CA ILE A 588 23.74 4.02 14.31
C ILE A 588 24.28 4.84 15.50
N MET A 589 25.56 4.69 15.78
CA MET A 589 26.27 5.45 16.81
C MET A 589 27.17 6.48 16.11
N TYR A 590 27.08 7.74 16.48
CA TYR A 590 27.82 8.80 15.81
C TYR A 590 28.61 9.69 16.77
N ALA A 591 29.72 10.22 16.31
CA ALA A 591 30.49 11.23 17.01
C ALA A 591 30.16 12.61 16.43
N LEU A 592 29.51 13.44 17.25
CA LEU A 592 29.09 14.80 16.92
C LEU A 592 30.07 15.82 17.45
N VAL A 593 30.55 16.71 16.61
CA VAL A 593 31.33 17.89 17.00
C VAL A 593 30.42 19.11 16.93
N VAL A 594 30.26 19.81 18.05
CA VAL A 594 29.41 21.00 18.18
C VAL A 594 30.30 22.22 18.31
N SER A 595 30.03 23.27 17.54
CA SER A 595 30.70 24.56 17.63
C SER A 595 29.78 25.56 18.31
N ASP A 596 30.31 26.25 19.31
CA ASP A 596 29.59 27.31 20.05
C ASP A 596 29.62 28.69 19.36
N ARG A 597 30.03 28.72 18.06
CA ARG A 597 30.10 29.97 17.29
C ARG A 597 28.90 30.14 16.37
#